data_203ff4b6c309aa34e1a7627e878c7671
#
_entry.id   203ff4b6c309aa34e1a7627e878c7671
#
_cell.length_a   1.000
_cell.length_b   1.000
_cell.length_c   1.000
_cell.angle_alpha   90.00
_cell.angle_beta   90.00
_cell.angle_gamma   90.00
#
_symmetry.space_group_name_H-M   'P 1'
#
loop_
_entity.id
_entity.type
_entity.pdbx_description
1 polymer ?
#
loop_
_entity_poly.entity_id
_entity_poly.type
_entity_poly.pdbx_seq_one_letter_code
_entity_poly.pdbx_strand_id
1 'polypeptide(L)'
;MQLTELKVLHVSQLLEMAASLEIENTQRMRKQELMFAILKKRAKAGEQVFGDGVLEVLPDGFGFLRSPESSYMASPDDIYISPAQIRRFNLHTGDSIEGEVRTPKEGERYFALVKVDKINGMAPEDLKNRIMFENLTPLHPNRNIALERDIKAEENLTGRIIDMISPIGFGQRGLIVASPKSGKTVMMQHVAHAISQNYPDAILIVLLVDERPEEVTEMQRSVRGEVVASTFDEPAVRHVQVAEMVIEKAKRLVEMKKDVIILLDSITRLARAYNTVVPSSGKVLSGGVDANALQRPKRFFGAARNIEEGGSLTILATALIETGSRMDDLIYEEFKGTGNMEVHLERRLAERRVYPAINLNKSGTRREELLVKPENLQKIWVLRKLLADMDEIEAMNFIVDKLKSTKNNSEFFELMRRGG
;
A
#
# COMPACT_ATOMS: atom_id res chain seq x y z
N MET A 1 -29.49 -7.09 1.28
CA MET A 1 -28.93 -6.13 0.31
C MET A 1 -27.69 -5.49 0.90
N GLN A 2 -26.63 -5.33 0.14
CA GLN A 2 -25.37 -4.74 0.62
C GLN A 2 -25.32 -3.23 0.34
N LEU A 3 -24.99 -2.42 1.34
CA LEU A 3 -24.83 -0.95 1.19
C LEU A 3 -23.70 -0.64 0.20
N THR A 4 -22.64 -1.43 0.23
CA THR A 4 -21.48 -1.29 -0.65
C THR A 4 -21.83 -1.47 -2.12
N GLU A 5 -22.74 -2.40 -2.46
CA GLU A 5 -23.22 -2.59 -3.84
C GLU A 5 -23.89 -1.32 -4.37
N LEU A 6 -24.67 -0.62 -3.53
CA LEU A 6 -25.31 0.63 -3.95
C LEU A 6 -24.31 1.77 -4.14
N LYS A 7 -23.24 1.81 -3.36
CA LYS A 7 -22.20 2.85 -3.47
C LYS A 7 -21.50 2.84 -4.83
N VAL A 8 -21.31 1.64 -5.41
CA VAL A 8 -20.64 1.44 -6.71
C VAL A 8 -21.54 1.82 -7.89
N LEU A 9 -22.88 1.77 -7.73
CA LEU A 9 -23.81 2.04 -8.80
C LEU A 9 -23.74 3.51 -9.29
N HIS A 10 -23.90 3.68 -10.60
CA HIS A 10 -24.05 5.01 -11.19
C HIS A 10 -25.40 5.63 -10.79
N VAL A 11 -25.44 6.97 -10.73
CA VAL A 11 -26.66 7.69 -10.31
C VAL A 11 -27.88 7.31 -11.15
N SER A 12 -27.74 7.05 -12.45
CA SER A 12 -28.82 6.58 -13.33
C SER A 12 -29.45 5.27 -12.86
N GLN A 13 -28.62 4.30 -12.47
CA GLN A 13 -29.08 2.99 -11.96
C GLN A 13 -29.80 3.13 -10.62
N LEU A 14 -29.31 4.03 -9.75
CA LEU A 14 -29.99 4.34 -8.48
C LEU A 14 -31.34 5.02 -8.71
N LEU A 15 -31.45 5.88 -9.71
CA LEU A 15 -32.74 6.52 -10.09
C LEU A 15 -33.73 5.47 -10.62
N GLU A 16 -33.31 4.53 -11.44
CA GLU A 16 -34.17 3.44 -11.92
C GLU A 16 -34.64 2.55 -10.73
N MET A 17 -33.75 2.21 -9.81
CA MET A 17 -34.13 1.49 -8.60
C MET A 17 -35.11 2.27 -7.72
N ALA A 18 -34.90 3.58 -7.57
CA ALA A 18 -35.78 4.43 -6.79
C ALA A 18 -37.16 4.54 -7.44
N ALA A 19 -37.22 4.63 -8.77
CA ALA A 19 -38.49 4.63 -9.53
C ALA A 19 -39.26 3.32 -9.35
N SER A 20 -38.56 2.15 -9.39
CA SER A 20 -39.18 0.85 -9.15
C SER A 20 -39.72 0.68 -7.72
N LEU A 21 -39.21 1.45 -6.77
CA LEU A 21 -39.62 1.47 -5.38
C LEU A 21 -40.63 2.61 -5.08
N GLU A 22 -41.12 3.31 -6.10
CA GLU A 22 -42.06 4.42 -5.97
C GLU A 22 -41.58 5.50 -4.99
N ILE A 23 -40.32 5.91 -5.11
CA ILE A 23 -39.74 6.98 -4.30
C ILE A 23 -39.93 8.31 -5.05
N GLU A 24 -40.63 9.24 -4.42
CA GLU A 24 -40.94 10.57 -5.00
C GLU A 24 -39.73 11.53 -4.89
N ASN A 25 -39.72 12.57 -5.74
CA ASN A 25 -38.74 13.67 -5.73
C ASN A 25 -37.26 13.26 -5.94
N THR A 26 -37.01 12.13 -6.53
CA THR A 26 -35.66 11.56 -6.72
C THR A 26 -34.73 12.43 -7.56
N GLN A 27 -35.25 13.23 -8.49
CA GLN A 27 -34.44 14.08 -9.39
C GLN A 27 -33.71 15.24 -8.68
N ARG A 28 -34.13 15.60 -7.46
CA ARG A 28 -33.49 16.64 -6.64
C ARG A 28 -32.59 16.10 -5.56
N MET A 29 -32.52 14.79 -5.40
CA MET A 29 -31.73 14.12 -4.38
C MET A 29 -30.28 13.96 -4.82
N ARG A 30 -29.35 14.21 -3.90
CA ARG A 30 -27.94 13.82 -4.09
C ARG A 30 -27.83 12.29 -4.07
N LYS A 31 -26.76 11.74 -4.65
CA LYS A 31 -26.51 10.28 -4.70
C LYS A 31 -26.73 9.62 -3.34
N GLN A 32 -26.25 10.23 -2.27
CA GLN A 32 -26.40 9.73 -0.90
C GLN A 32 -27.84 9.72 -0.43
N GLU A 33 -28.56 10.81 -0.60
CA GLU A 33 -30.00 10.93 -0.23
C GLU A 33 -30.82 9.88 -0.95
N LEU A 34 -30.48 9.61 -2.22
CA LEU A 34 -31.13 8.60 -3.05
C LEU A 34 -30.86 7.18 -2.51
N MET A 35 -29.61 6.86 -2.18
CA MET A 35 -29.25 5.59 -1.54
C MET A 35 -29.97 5.40 -0.20
N PHE A 36 -30.00 6.44 0.64
CA PHE A 36 -30.72 6.43 1.90
C PHE A 36 -32.23 6.16 1.71
N ALA A 37 -32.84 6.83 0.75
CA ALA A 37 -34.26 6.66 0.45
C ALA A 37 -34.57 5.22 -0.01
N ILE A 38 -33.73 4.65 -0.89
CA ILE A 38 -33.84 3.27 -1.36
C ILE A 38 -33.74 2.29 -0.19
N LEU A 39 -32.70 2.42 0.64
CA LEU A 39 -32.47 1.53 1.77
C LEU A 39 -33.56 1.65 2.83
N LYS A 40 -34.04 2.87 3.11
CA LYS A 40 -35.15 3.11 4.04
C LYS A 40 -36.46 2.46 3.56
N LYS A 41 -36.75 2.52 2.24
CA LYS A 41 -37.93 1.89 1.66
C LYS A 41 -37.85 0.37 1.74
N ARG A 42 -36.69 -0.23 1.43
CA ARG A 42 -36.46 -1.67 1.51
C ARG A 42 -36.45 -2.20 2.94
N ALA A 43 -35.81 -1.47 3.88
CA ALA A 43 -35.86 -1.82 5.29
C ALA A 43 -37.29 -1.80 5.84
N LYS A 44 -38.14 -0.87 5.41
CA LYS A 44 -39.58 -0.84 5.74
C LYS A 44 -40.35 -2.04 5.15
N ALA A 45 -39.89 -2.57 4.02
CA ALA A 45 -40.43 -3.79 3.43
C ALA A 45 -39.94 -5.08 4.11
N GLY A 46 -39.15 -4.98 5.19
CA GLY A 46 -38.61 -6.13 5.96
C GLY A 46 -37.32 -6.73 5.41
N GLU A 47 -36.68 -6.11 4.42
CA GLU A 47 -35.39 -6.55 3.90
C GLU A 47 -34.26 -6.18 4.90
N GLN A 48 -33.39 -7.16 5.21
CA GLN A 48 -32.18 -6.88 5.98
C GLN A 48 -31.16 -6.14 5.13
N VAL A 49 -30.56 -5.12 5.71
CA VAL A 49 -29.50 -4.31 5.10
C VAL A 49 -28.19 -4.68 5.73
N PHE A 50 -27.17 -4.96 4.91
CA PHE A 50 -25.82 -5.27 5.34
C PHE A 50 -24.89 -4.15 4.89
N GLY A 51 -23.84 -3.93 5.69
CA GLY A 51 -22.79 -2.99 5.37
C GLY A 51 -21.44 -3.53 5.82
N ASP A 52 -20.40 -3.00 5.20
CA ASP A 52 -19.02 -3.31 5.48
C ASP A 52 -18.15 -2.07 5.44
N GLY A 53 -16.96 -2.17 5.96
CA GLY A 53 -15.97 -1.11 5.96
C GLY A 53 -14.84 -1.38 6.94
N VAL A 54 -13.89 -0.46 6.96
CA VAL A 54 -12.73 -0.51 7.86
C VAL A 54 -12.97 0.42 9.04
N LEU A 55 -12.85 -0.13 10.25
CA LEU A 55 -13.11 0.59 11.49
C LEU A 55 -12.06 1.67 11.75
N GLU A 56 -12.52 2.87 12.01
CA GLU A 56 -11.78 3.94 12.68
C GLU A 56 -12.40 4.18 14.06
N VAL A 57 -11.65 3.91 15.12
CA VAL A 57 -12.08 4.22 16.50
C VAL A 57 -11.68 5.64 16.83
N LEU A 58 -12.65 6.45 17.26
CA LEU A 58 -12.43 7.83 17.66
C LEU A 58 -12.06 7.94 19.15
N PRO A 59 -11.43 9.06 19.57
CA PRO A 59 -11.01 9.25 20.97
C PRO A 59 -12.14 9.07 22.01
N ASP A 60 -13.37 9.37 21.63
CA ASP A 60 -14.56 9.23 22.49
C ASP A 60 -15.00 7.76 22.67
N GLY A 61 -14.32 6.81 22.02
CA GLY A 61 -14.54 5.37 22.18
C GLY A 61 -15.60 4.76 21.28
N PHE A 62 -16.31 5.53 20.47
CA PHE A 62 -17.14 5.03 19.36
C PHE A 62 -16.34 5.02 18.06
N GLY A 63 -16.88 4.44 17.00
CA GLY A 63 -16.18 4.37 15.73
C GLY A 63 -17.10 4.45 14.52
N PHE A 64 -16.46 4.55 13.35
CA PHE A 64 -17.10 4.49 12.05
C PHE A 64 -16.43 3.47 11.14
N LEU A 65 -17.23 2.78 10.35
CA LEU A 65 -16.72 2.00 9.22
C LEU A 65 -16.51 2.92 8.03
N ARG A 66 -15.25 3.08 7.63
CA ARG A 66 -14.83 3.90 6.50
C ARG A 66 -14.72 3.05 5.25
N SER A 67 -15.00 3.63 4.09
CA SER A 67 -14.90 2.94 2.81
C SER A 67 -13.50 3.09 2.21
N PRO A 68 -12.86 1.99 1.75
CA PRO A 68 -11.62 2.06 0.98
C PRO A 68 -11.78 2.83 -0.35
N GLU A 69 -12.97 2.79 -0.96
CA GLU A 69 -13.28 3.48 -2.21
C GLU A 69 -13.17 5.01 -2.10
N SER A 70 -13.45 5.55 -0.91
CA SER A 70 -13.25 6.97 -0.59
C SER A 70 -11.90 7.24 0.07
N SER A 71 -10.94 6.31 -0.02
CA SER A 71 -9.65 6.39 0.65
C SER A 71 -9.79 6.70 2.14
N TYR A 72 -10.78 6.08 2.80
CA TYR A 72 -11.09 6.23 4.23
C TYR A 72 -11.48 7.66 4.65
N MET A 73 -11.92 8.49 3.70
CA MET A 73 -12.44 9.82 4.02
C MET A 73 -13.74 9.70 4.81
N ALA A 74 -13.90 10.56 5.81
CA ALA A 74 -15.14 10.67 6.55
C ALA A 74 -16.30 11.05 5.57
N SER A 75 -17.33 10.24 5.59
CA SER A 75 -18.48 10.36 4.68
C SER A 75 -19.78 10.25 5.47
N PRO A 76 -20.85 10.94 5.03
CA PRO A 76 -22.18 10.68 5.57
C PRO A 76 -22.69 9.25 5.41
N ASP A 77 -22.05 8.46 4.54
CA ASP A 77 -22.36 7.04 4.31
C ASP A 77 -21.64 6.09 5.27
N ASP A 78 -20.84 6.62 6.19
CA ASP A 78 -20.13 5.81 7.18
C ASP A 78 -21.11 5.16 8.15
N ILE A 79 -20.74 3.98 8.62
CA ILE A 79 -21.59 3.21 9.52
C ILE A 79 -21.06 3.40 10.95
N TYR A 80 -21.93 3.87 11.82
CA TYR A 80 -21.61 4.05 13.24
C TYR A 80 -21.50 2.73 13.97
N ILE A 81 -20.49 2.60 14.82
CA ILE A 81 -20.30 1.49 15.77
C ILE A 81 -20.24 2.03 17.19
N SER A 82 -21.03 1.43 18.07
CA SER A 82 -21.09 1.82 19.46
C SER A 82 -19.87 1.40 20.28
N PRO A 83 -19.51 2.13 21.36
CA PRO A 83 -18.45 1.73 22.27
C PRO A 83 -18.66 0.33 22.90
N ALA A 84 -19.92 -0.06 23.11
CA ALA A 84 -20.25 -1.38 23.64
C ALA A 84 -19.87 -2.51 22.69
N GLN A 85 -20.12 -2.35 21.39
CA GLN A 85 -19.72 -3.32 20.36
C GLN A 85 -18.20 -3.39 20.21
N ILE A 86 -17.52 -2.23 20.20
CA ILE A 86 -16.06 -2.17 20.15
C ILE A 86 -15.44 -2.95 21.31
N ARG A 87 -15.90 -2.73 22.52
CA ARG A 87 -15.40 -3.46 23.70
C ARG A 87 -15.76 -4.94 23.67
N ARG A 88 -17.01 -5.28 23.30
CA ARG A 88 -17.49 -6.67 23.29
C ARG A 88 -16.68 -7.57 22.38
N PHE A 89 -16.31 -7.09 21.19
CA PHE A 89 -15.60 -7.86 20.17
C PHE A 89 -14.11 -7.55 20.15
N ASN A 90 -13.60 -6.73 21.09
CA ASN A 90 -12.20 -6.26 21.11
C ASN A 90 -11.74 -5.71 19.76
N LEU A 91 -12.54 -4.79 19.21
CA LEU A 91 -12.28 -4.19 17.89
C LEU A 91 -11.23 -3.10 18.00
N HIS A 92 -10.42 -2.99 16.96
CA HIS A 92 -9.36 -1.99 16.83
C HIS A 92 -9.47 -1.24 15.50
N THR A 93 -8.92 -0.05 15.46
CA THR A 93 -8.77 0.66 14.18
C THR A 93 -8.04 -0.22 13.17
N GLY A 94 -8.56 -0.26 11.95
CA GLY A 94 -8.05 -1.11 10.89
C GLY A 94 -8.79 -2.44 10.72
N ASP A 95 -9.61 -2.87 11.68
CA ASP A 95 -10.43 -4.08 11.51
C ASP A 95 -11.46 -3.86 10.39
N SER A 96 -11.50 -4.80 9.44
CA SER A 96 -12.55 -4.86 8.41
C SER A 96 -13.77 -5.58 8.97
N ILE A 97 -14.91 -4.91 9.00
CA ILE A 97 -16.13 -5.41 9.65
C ILE A 97 -17.24 -5.51 8.63
N GLU A 98 -17.92 -6.64 8.63
CA GLU A 98 -19.15 -6.89 7.88
C GLU A 98 -20.29 -7.20 8.85
N GLY A 99 -21.48 -6.67 8.61
CA GLY A 99 -22.60 -6.98 9.46
C GLY A 99 -23.91 -6.32 9.07
N GLU A 100 -24.94 -6.63 9.83
CA GLU A 100 -26.25 -6.06 9.66
C GLU A 100 -26.30 -4.62 10.18
N VAL A 101 -26.88 -3.74 9.39
CA VAL A 101 -27.01 -2.32 9.71
C VAL A 101 -28.47 -1.90 9.73
N ARG A 102 -28.80 -0.94 10.58
CA ARG A 102 -30.11 -0.30 10.58
C ARG A 102 -30.05 1.12 10.00
N THR A 103 -31.14 1.55 9.47
CA THR A 103 -31.31 2.94 9.03
C THR A 103 -31.27 3.92 10.21
N PRO A 104 -30.85 5.16 9.98
CA PRO A 104 -30.87 6.22 11.00
C PRO A 104 -32.27 6.41 11.57
N LYS A 105 -32.36 6.56 12.88
CA LYS A 105 -33.58 6.99 13.59
C LYS A 105 -33.76 8.50 13.47
N GLU A 106 -34.88 9.01 13.94
CA GLU A 106 -35.13 10.45 13.99
C GLU A 106 -34.04 11.14 14.86
N GLY A 107 -33.39 12.13 14.26
CA GLY A 107 -32.23 12.81 14.88
C GLY A 107 -30.86 12.18 14.65
N GLU A 108 -30.78 10.97 14.14
CA GLU A 108 -29.51 10.32 13.75
C GLU A 108 -29.13 10.63 12.31
N ARG A 109 -27.83 10.73 12.04
CA ARG A 109 -27.30 11.03 10.68
C ARG A 109 -26.75 9.80 9.96
N TYR A 110 -26.32 8.77 10.69
CA TYR A 110 -25.58 7.64 10.16
C TYR A 110 -26.35 6.33 10.29
N PHE A 111 -26.09 5.39 9.38
CA PHE A 111 -26.42 3.99 9.62
C PHE A 111 -25.71 3.52 10.89
N ALA A 112 -26.31 2.60 11.58
CA ALA A 112 -25.71 2.00 12.79
C ALA A 112 -25.58 0.49 12.63
N LEU A 113 -24.43 -0.05 12.99
CA LEU A 113 -24.21 -1.48 13.02
C LEU A 113 -25.06 -2.10 14.14
N VAL A 114 -25.86 -3.11 13.80
CA VAL A 114 -26.74 -3.84 14.75
C VAL A 114 -26.04 -5.15 15.16
N LYS A 115 -25.50 -5.88 14.20
CA LYS A 115 -24.88 -7.18 14.41
C LYS A 115 -23.58 -7.26 13.64
N VAL A 116 -22.54 -7.77 14.29
CA VAL A 116 -21.26 -8.09 13.64
C VAL A 116 -21.33 -9.52 13.13
N ASP A 117 -21.21 -9.71 11.83
CA ASP A 117 -21.22 -11.04 11.20
C ASP A 117 -19.79 -11.54 10.95
N LYS A 118 -18.90 -10.66 10.48
CA LYS A 118 -17.48 -11.00 10.25
C LYS A 118 -16.55 -9.85 10.68
N ILE A 119 -15.36 -10.23 11.12
CA ILE A 119 -14.23 -9.34 11.41
C ILE A 119 -13.02 -9.89 10.65
N ASN A 120 -12.44 -9.08 9.77
CA ASN A 120 -11.32 -9.47 8.90
C ASN A 120 -11.58 -10.78 8.10
N GLY A 121 -12.84 -10.99 7.69
CA GLY A 121 -13.28 -12.16 6.95
C GLY A 121 -13.55 -13.42 7.79
N MET A 122 -13.35 -13.38 9.10
CA MET A 122 -13.57 -14.50 10.03
C MET A 122 -14.78 -14.26 10.92
N ALA A 123 -15.35 -15.34 11.48
CA ALA A 123 -16.41 -15.21 12.48
C ALA A 123 -15.84 -14.58 13.77
N PRO A 124 -16.62 -13.74 14.49
CA PRO A 124 -16.15 -13.08 15.71
C PRO A 124 -15.65 -14.04 16.80
N GLU A 125 -16.20 -15.26 16.84
CA GLU A 125 -15.82 -16.30 17.79
C GLU A 125 -14.39 -16.80 17.58
N ASP A 126 -13.92 -16.84 16.32
CA ASP A 126 -12.61 -17.35 15.94
C ASP A 126 -11.48 -16.37 16.30
N LEU A 127 -11.83 -15.10 16.60
CA LEU A 127 -10.88 -14.04 16.92
C LEU A 127 -10.57 -13.88 18.41
N LYS A 128 -11.15 -14.69 19.27
CA LYS A 128 -10.94 -14.59 20.74
C LYS A 128 -9.47 -14.69 21.16
N ASN A 129 -8.66 -15.42 20.40
CA ASN A 129 -7.24 -15.66 20.67
C ASN A 129 -6.33 -14.88 19.72
N ARG A 130 -6.80 -13.79 19.13
CA ARG A 130 -6.00 -12.94 18.25
C ARG A 130 -4.79 -12.37 18.99
N ILE A 131 -3.60 -12.61 18.46
CA ILE A 131 -2.35 -12.01 18.95
C ILE A 131 -2.21 -10.66 18.24
N MET A 132 -2.06 -9.59 19.01
CA MET A 132 -1.87 -8.26 18.47
C MET A 132 -0.53 -8.15 17.74
N PHE A 133 -0.48 -7.36 16.68
CA PHE A 133 0.68 -7.20 15.81
C PHE A 133 1.98 -6.89 16.57
N GLU A 134 1.88 -6.06 17.59
CA GLU A 134 3.01 -5.66 18.43
C GLU A 134 3.62 -6.81 19.25
N ASN A 135 2.86 -7.88 19.47
CA ASN A 135 3.26 -9.07 20.25
C ASN A 135 3.72 -10.23 19.34
N LEU A 136 3.64 -10.08 18.01
CA LEU A 136 4.10 -11.07 17.05
C LEU A 136 5.64 -11.07 16.96
N THR A 137 6.23 -12.24 16.75
CA THR A 137 7.68 -12.42 16.70
C THR A 137 8.25 -12.01 15.34
N PRO A 138 9.07 -10.94 15.25
CA PRO A 138 9.60 -10.47 13.99
C PRO A 138 10.78 -11.33 13.53
N LEU A 139 10.80 -11.68 12.25
CA LEU A 139 11.88 -12.36 11.58
C LEU A 139 12.47 -11.52 10.43
N HIS A 140 13.68 -11.84 10.02
CA HIS A 140 14.20 -11.36 8.75
C HIS A 140 13.38 -11.92 7.59
N PRO A 141 13.24 -11.18 6.47
CA PRO A 141 12.69 -11.74 5.24
C PRO A 141 13.49 -12.99 4.82
N ASN A 142 12.79 -14.12 4.67
CA ASN A 142 13.37 -15.41 4.30
C ASN A 142 12.59 -16.15 3.19
N ARG A 143 11.51 -15.54 2.71
CA ARG A 143 10.72 -15.97 1.55
C ARG A 143 10.81 -14.90 0.48
N ASN A 144 11.34 -15.27 -0.69
CA ASN A 144 11.49 -14.33 -1.80
C ASN A 144 10.14 -13.94 -2.41
N ILE A 145 9.99 -12.67 -2.78
CA ILE A 145 8.95 -12.15 -3.66
C ILE A 145 9.57 -12.02 -5.05
N ALA A 146 9.44 -13.05 -5.87
CA ALA A 146 9.94 -13.02 -7.24
C ALA A 146 9.09 -12.07 -8.10
N LEU A 147 9.76 -11.15 -8.80
CA LEU A 147 9.13 -10.21 -9.72
C LEU A 147 9.24 -10.63 -11.18
N GLU A 148 10.14 -11.57 -11.50
CA GLU A 148 10.23 -12.18 -12.83
C GLU A 148 8.91 -12.85 -13.21
N ARG A 149 8.47 -12.63 -14.45
CA ARG A 149 7.24 -13.20 -15.01
C ARG A 149 7.52 -13.90 -16.33
N ASP A 150 6.69 -14.90 -16.68
CA ASP A 150 6.77 -15.55 -18.00
C ASP A 150 6.02 -14.69 -19.06
N ILE A 151 6.55 -13.51 -19.34
CA ILE A 151 6.04 -12.59 -20.35
C ILE A 151 7.19 -12.02 -21.18
N LYS A 152 6.91 -11.73 -22.46
CA LYS A 152 7.90 -11.13 -23.38
C LYS A 152 7.92 -9.60 -23.35
N ALA A 153 7.23 -8.96 -22.40
CA ALA A 153 7.14 -7.51 -22.31
C ALA A 153 8.39 -6.90 -21.66
N GLU A 154 8.72 -5.67 -22.07
CA GLU A 154 9.86 -4.92 -21.49
C GLU A 154 9.75 -4.71 -19.99
N GLU A 155 8.52 -4.64 -19.44
CA GLU A 155 8.32 -4.52 -18.00
C GLU A 155 8.88 -5.70 -17.19
N ASN A 156 9.01 -6.90 -17.80
CA ASN A 156 9.66 -8.04 -17.16
C ASN A 156 11.14 -7.80 -16.88
N LEU A 157 11.81 -6.96 -17.66
CA LEU A 157 13.21 -6.60 -17.40
C LEU A 157 13.38 -5.94 -16.03
N THR A 158 12.42 -5.09 -15.63
CA THR A 158 12.42 -4.47 -14.31
C THR A 158 12.41 -5.53 -13.19
N GLY A 159 11.48 -6.48 -13.26
CA GLY A 159 11.39 -7.56 -12.29
C GLY A 159 12.64 -8.45 -12.26
N ARG A 160 13.12 -8.86 -13.43
CA ARG A 160 14.32 -9.69 -13.56
C ARG A 160 15.56 -9.03 -12.98
N ILE A 161 15.74 -7.74 -13.20
CA ILE A 161 16.89 -6.99 -12.67
C ILE A 161 16.79 -6.86 -11.15
N ILE A 162 15.60 -6.50 -10.62
CA ILE A 162 15.40 -6.37 -9.17
C ILE A 162 15.66 -7.72 -8.48
N ASP A 163 15.15 -8.83 -9.02
CA ASP A 163 15.34 -10.17 -8.46
C ASP A 163 16.83 -10.56 -8.35
N MET A 164 17.70 -10.05 -9.25
CA MET A 164 19.13 -10.32 -9.24
C MET A 164 19.91 -9.36 -8.35
N ILE A 165 19.57 -8.06 -8.39
CA ILE A 165 20.40 -7.00 -7.78
C ILE A 165 19.87 -6.58 -6.41
N SER A 166 18.57 -6.56 -6.22
CA SER A 166 17.93 -6.13 -4.97
C SER A 166 16.73 -7.02 -4.67
N PRO A 167 16.94 -8.34 -4.42
CA PRO A 167 15.84 -9.27 -4.19
C PRO A 167 14.97 -8.80 -3.03
N ILE A 168 13.66 -8.97 -3.19
CA ILE A 168 12.65 -8.58 -2.22
C ILE A 168 12.14 -9.82 -1.50
N GLY A 169 11.99 -9.75 -0.19
CA GLY A 169 11.36 -10.81 0.58
C GLY A 169 10.07 -10.35 1.27
N PHE A 170 9.21 -11.30 1.60
CA PHE A 170 8.07 -11.05 2.45
C PHE A 170 8.55 -10.52 3.81
N GLY A 171 8.07 -9.32 4.18
CA GLY A 171 8.55 -8.61 5.36
C GLY A 171 9.64 -7.57 5.09
N GLN A 172 9.98 -7.31 3.82
CA GLN A 172 11.01 -6.34 3.42
C GLN A 172 10.62 -4.90 3.78
N ARG A 173 11.61 -4.13 4.23
CA ARG A 173 11.56 -2.66 4.32
C ARG A 173 12.42 -2.10 3.19
N GLY A 174 11.82 -1.91 2.03
CA GLY A 174 12.53 -1.48 0.82
C GLY A 174 12.32 0.00 0.51
N LEU A 175 13.39 0.66 0.09
CA LEU A 175 13.35 2.01 -0.47
C LEU A 175 13.60 1.95 -1.98
N ILE A 176 12.71 2.60 -2.74
CA ILE A 176 12.92 2.93 -4.15
C ILE A 176 13.37 4.39 -4.19
N VAL A 177 14.67 4.59 -4.26
CA VAL A 177 15.29 5.91 -4.21
C VAL A 177 15.24 6.53 -5.60
N ALA A 178 14.55 7.63 -5.76
CA ALA A 178 14.25 8.21 -7.06
C ALA A 178 14.54 9.72 -7.10
N SER A 179 15.31 10.14 -8.09
CA SER A 179 15.38 11.53 -8.50
C SER A 179 14.19 11.91 -9.41
N PRO A 180 13.86 13.19 -9.55
CA PRO A 180 12.78 13.62 -10.45
C PRO A 180 12.98 13.12 -11.87
N LYS A 181 11.90 12.64 -12.50
CA LYS A 181 11.86 12.13 -13.90
C LYS A 181 12.72 10.88 -14.16
N SER A 182 13.00 10.05 -13.15
CA SER A 182 13.78 8.81 -13.28
C SER A 182 12.94 7.55 -13.59
N GLY A 183 11.62 7.68 -13.79
CA GLY A 183 10.74 6.54 -14.11
C GLY A 183 10.14 5.85 -12.88
N LYS A 184 10.07 6.54 -11.75
CA LYS A 184 9.52 6.04 -10.47
C LYS A 184 8.15 5.37 -10.60
N THR A 185 7.17 6.07 -11.19
CA THR A 185 5.78 5.61 -11.32
C THR A 185 5.68 4.33 -12.14
N VAL A 186 6.39 4.28 -13.27
CA VAL A 186 6.44 3.09 -14.15
C VAL A 186 7.05 1.89 -13.40
N MET A 187 8.12 2.10 -12.64
CA MET A 187 8.71 1.03 -11.84
C MET A 187 7.73 0.51 -10.79
N MET A 188 7.01 1.39 -10.09
CA MET A 188 6.00 0.99 -9.11
C MET A 188 4.88 0.17 -9.76
N GLN A 189 4.43 0.53 -10.95
CA GLN A 189 3.44 -0.24 -11.72
C GLN A 189 3.98 -1.63 -12.09
N HIS A 190 5.22 -1.72 -12.59
CA HIS A 190 5.84 -3.01 -12.93
C HIS A 190 5.95 -3.93 -11.71
N VAL A 191 6.34 -3.40 -10.56
CA VAL A 191 6.40 -4.15 -9.29
C VAL A 191 5.00 -4.60 -8.86
N ALA A 192 4.02 -3.70 -8.93
CA ALA A 192 2.63 -4.02 -8.57
C ALA A 192 2.04 -5.13 -9.47
N HIS A 193 2.27 -5.05 -10.78
CA HIS A 193 1.81 -6.07 -11.74
C HIS A 193 2.46 -7.43 -11.46
N ALA A 194 3.78 -7.44 -11.20
CA ALA A 194 4.50 -8.66 -10.88
C ALA A 194 3.97 -9.33 -9.60
N ILE A 195 3.77 -8.55 -8.54
CA ILE A 195 3.22 -9.04 -7.28
C ILE A 195 1.81 -9.60 -7.49
N SER A 196 0.93 -8.85 -8.14
CA SER A 196 -0.46 -9.26 -8.37
C SER A 196 -0.57 -10.54 -9.22
N GLN A 197 0.35 -10.74 -10.15
CA GLN A 197 0.36 -11.92 -11.02
C GLN A 197 0.97 -13.13 -10.32
N ASN A 198 2.11 -12.96 -9.65
CA ASN A 198 2.86 -14.06 -9.05
C ASN A 198 2.32 -14.49 -7.68
N TYR A 199 1.66 -13.57 -6.96
CA TYR A 199 1.15 -13.78 -5.59
C TYR A 199 -0.30 -13.29 -5.45
N PRO A 200 -1.27 -13.96 -6.10
CA PRO A 200 -2.67 -13.51 -6.10
C PRO A 200 -3.33 -13.57 -4.71
N ASP A 201 -2.78 -14.36 -3.78
CA ASP A 201 -3.26 -14.47 -2.39
C ASP A 201 -2.69 -13.39 -1.47
N ALA A 202 -1.63 -12.69 -1.89
CA ALA A 202 -1.07 -11.57 -1.15
C ALA A 202 -1.96 -10.32 -1.30
N ILE A 203 -2.13 -9.60 -0.19
CA ILE A 203 -2.93 -8.38 -0.19
C ILE A 203 -2.04 -7.22 -0.58
N LEU A 204 -2.26 -6.66 -1.77
CA LEU A 204 -1.53 -5.51 -2.28
C LEU A 204 -2.32 -4.22 -2.01
N ILE A 205 -1.67 -3.28 -1.31
CA ILE A 205 -2.19 -1.94 -1.05
C ILE A 205 -1.21 -0.93 -1.66
N VAL A 206 -1.70 -0.06 -2.53
CA VAL A 206 -0.94 1.06 -3.07
C VAL A 206 -1.40 2.32 -2.36
N LEU A 207 -0.50 2.96 -1.64
CA LEU A 207 -0.75 4.20 -0.90
C LEU A 207 -0.04 5.37 -1.60
N LEU A 208 -0.83 6.27 -2.14
CA LEU A 208 -0.37 7.47 -2.83
C LEU A 208 -0.60 8.70 -1.95
N VAL A 209 0.48 9.38 -1.57
CA VAL A 209 0.44 10.53 -0.67
C VAL A 209 0.97 11.77 -1.39
N ASP A 210 0.14 12.82 -1.45
CA ASP A 210 0.48 14.10 -2.10
C ASP A 210 0.83 13.91 -3.60
N GLU A 211 0.18 12.94 -4.25
CA GLU A 211 0.32 12.67 -5.67
C GLU A 211 -0.77 13.37 -6.50
N ARG A 212 -0.60 13.42 -7.81
CA ARG A 212 -1.53 14.06 -8.73
C ARG A 212 -2.76 13.19 -8.97
N PRO A 213 -3.96 13.77 -9.12
CA PRO A 213 -5.19 13.02 -9.39
C PRO A 213 -5.12 12.12 -10.62
N GLU A 214 -4.43 12.56 -11.69
CA GLU A 214 -4.22 11.76 -12.90
C GLU A 214 -3.34 10.53 -12.66
N GLU A 215 -2.31 10.63 -11.81
CA GLU A 215 -1.45 9.49 -11.43
C GLU A 215 -2.21 8.50 -10.55
N VAL A 216 -3.09 8.99 -9.68
CA VAL A 216 -4.00 8.15 -8.88
C VAL A 216 -4.93 7.35 -9.79
N THR A 217 -5.57 8.01 -10.76
CA THR A 217 -6.49 7.37 -11.70
C THR A 217 -5.76 6.32 -12.56
N GLU A 218 -4.55 6.62 -13.01
CA GLU A 218 -3.73 5.67 -13.78
C GLU A 218 -3.41 4.43 -12.94
N MET A 219 -2.98 4.61 -11.70
CA MET A 219 -2.68 3.50 -10.80
C MET A 219 -3.92 2.64 -10.50
N GLN A 220 -5.07 3.27 -10.26
CA GLN A 220 -6.34 2.56 -10.05
C GLN A 220 -6.79 1.71 -11.25
N ARG A 221 -6.46 2.16 -12.47
CA ARG A 221 -6.82 1.44 -13.71
C ARG A 221 -5.84 0.33 -14.06
N SER A 222 -4.57 0.49 -13.69
CA SER A 222 -3.50 -0.43 -14.09
C SER A 222 -3.24 -1.52 -13.07
N VAL A 223 -3.42 -1.27 -11.77
CA VAL A 223 -3.02 -2.19 -10.70
C VAL A 223 -4.20 -2.98 -10.16
N ARG A 224 -4.02 -4.29 -10.01
CA ARG A 224 -4.94 -5.16 -9.30
C ARG A 224 -4.57 -5.17 -7.82
N GLY A 225 -5.17 -4.29 -7.05
CA GLY A 225 -4.93 -4.11 -5.63
C GLY A 225 -5.80 -2.99 -5.09
N GLU A 226 -5.75 -2.75 -3.80
CA GLU A 226 -6.41 -1.62 -3.18
C GLU A 226 -5.55 -0.37 -3.39
N VAL A 227 -6.08 0.64 -4.10
CA VAL A 227 -5.41 1.93 -4.29
C VAL A 227 -6.05 2.97 -3.40
N VAL A 228 -5.30 3.46 -2.44
CA VAL A 228 -5.71 4.47 -1.46
C VAL A 228 -4.86 5.72 -1.70
N ALA A 229 -5.50 6.87 -1.80
CA ALA A 229 -4.81 8.09 -2.15
C ALA A 229 -5.26 9.29 -1.31
N SER A 230 -4.33 10.20 -1.12
CA SER A 230 -4.58 11.57 -0.69
C SER A 230 -3.79 12.48 -1.62
N THR A 231 -4.52 13.26 -2.44
CA THR A 231 -3.94 14.06 -3.53
C THR A 231 -3.35 15.38 -3.05
N PHE A 232 -2.54 16.02 -3.86
CA PHE A 232 -1.76 17.21 -3.47
C PHE A 232 -2.62 18.43 -3.07
N ASP A 233 -3.87 18.47 -3.49
CA ASP A 233 -4.86 19.50 -3.15
C ASP A 233 -5.50 19.29 -1.77
N GLU A 234 -5.27 18.15 -1.13
CA GLU A 234 -5.76 17.85 0.22
C GLU A 234 -4.78 18.36 1.31
N PRO A 235 -5.28 18.69 2.51
CA PRO A 235 -4.43 19.17 3.59
C PRO A 235 -3.54 18.05 4.17
N ALA A 236 -2.39 18.42 4.75
CA ALA A 236 -1.41 17.49 5.33
C ALA A 236 -2.01 16.54 6.39
N VAL A 237 -3.00 17.00 7.15
CA VAL A 237 -3.73 16.16 8.12
C VAL A 237 -4.37 14.97 7.43
N ARG A 238 -4.90 15.16 6.22
CA ARG A 238 -5.53 14.10 5.44
C ARG A 238 -4.51 13.05 4.99
N HIS A 239 -3.33 13.46 4.55
CA HIS A 239 -2.24 12.55 4.20
C HIS A 239 -1.86 11.63 5.37
N VAL A 240 -1.77 12.20 6.57
CA VAL A 240 -1.46 11.45 7.80
C VAL A 240 -2.58 10.46 8.15
N GLN A 241 -3.84 10.90 8.12
CA GLN A 241 -4.99 10.05 8.43
C GLN A 241 -5.10 8.84 7.52
N VAL A 242 -4.93 9.04 6.21
CA VAL A 242 -4.97 7.94 5.23
C VAL A 242 -3.86 6.93 5.50
N ALA A 243 -2.65 7.41 5.73
CA ALA A 243 -1.50 6.54 6.01
C ALA A 243 -1.71 5.74 7.31
N GLU A 244 -2.24 6.37 8.36
CA GLU A 244 -2.53 5.67 9.62
C GLU A 244 -3.64 4.63 9.47
N MET A 245 -4.68 4.89 8.69
CA MET A 245 -5.72 3.90 8.40
C MET A 245 -5.15 2.70 7.62
N VAL A 246 -4.31 2.94 6.62
CA VAL A 246 -3.68 1.87 5.82
C VAL A 246 -2.77 1.00 6.67
N ILE A 247 -1.91 1.58 7.51
CA ILE A 247 -0.99 0.77 8.33
C ILE A 247 -1.73 -0.05 9.40
N GLU A 248 -2.76 0.53 10.04
CA GLU A 248 -3.55 -0.20 11.01
C GLU A 248 -4.34 -1.34 10.35
N LYS A 249 -4.94 -1.12 9.17
CA LYS A 249 -5.56 -2.19 8.39
C LYS A 249 -4.56 -3.30 8.06
N ALA A 250 -3.38 -2.94 7.57
CA ALA A 250 -2.34 -3.90 7.24
C ALA A 250 -1.93 -4.76 8.43
N LYS A 251 -1.75 -4.14 9.62
CA LYS A 251 -1.47 -4.88 10.85
C LYS A 251 -2.57 -5.87 11.23
N ARG A 252 -3.85 -5.46 11.12
CA ARG A 252 -5.00 -6.36 11.40
C ARG A 252 -5.02 -7.57 10.47
N LEU A 253 -4.69 -7.37 9.20
CA LEU A 253 -4.60 -8.46 8.20
C LEU A 253 -3.41 -9.40 8.49
N VAL A 254 -2.27 -8.87 8.93
CA VAL A 254 -1.10 -9.70 9.32
C VAL A 254 -1.42 -10.53 10.56
N GLU A 255 -2.18 -10.00 11.53
CA GLU A 255 -2.67 -10.77 12.68
C GLU A 255 -3.51 -11.99 12.26
N MET A 256 -4.14 -11.92 11.08
CA MET A 256 -4.85 -13.03 10.42
C MET A 256 -3.94 -13.91 9.56
N LYS A 257 -2.62 -13.83 9.75
CA LYS A 257 -1.58 -14.58 9.02
C LYS A 257 -1.59 -14.32 7.50
N LYS A 258 -2.06 -13.14 7.07
CA LYS A 258 -2.01 -12.73 5.67
C LYS A 258 -0.67 -12.11 5.34
N ASP A 259 -0.23 -12.31 4.10
CA ASP A 259 0.89 -11.57 3.54
C ASP A 259 0.36 -10.25 2.96
N VAL A 260 0.80 -9.14 3.51
CA VAL A 260 0.38 -7.79 3.10
C VAL A 260 1.57 -7.04 2.52
N ILE A 261 1.39 -6.42 1.38
CA ILE A 261 2.41 -5.63 0.70
C ILE A 261 1.87 -4.23 0.48
N ILE A 262 2.57 -3.23 1.03
CA ILE A 262 2.26 -1.81 0.82
C ILE A 262 3.29 -1.23 -0.14
N LEU A 263 2.82 -0.67 -1.24
CA LEU A 263 3.62 0.19 -2.12
C LEU A 263 3.28 1.65 -1.78
N LEU A 264 4.23 2.38 -1.20
CA LEU A 264 4.03 3.77 -0.76
C LEU A 264 4.72 4.76 -1.69
N ASP A 265 3.99 5.62 -2.30
CA ASP A 265 4.50 6.75 -3.06
C ASP A 265 4.00 8.09 -2.47
N SER A 266 4.77 8.84 -1.71
CA SER A 266 6.15 8.61 -1.28
C SER A 266 6.31 8.77 0.25
N ILE A 267 7.32 8.11 0.82
CA ILE A 267 7.67 8.28 2.23
C ILE A 267 8.17 9.71 2.51
N THR A 268 8.81 10.34 1.53
CA THR A 268 9.30 11.71 1.64
C THR A 268 8.14 12.69 1.86
N ARG A 269 7.09 12.57 1.06
CA ARG A 269 5.89 13.42 1.16
C ARG A 269 5.09 13.13 2.42
N LEU A 270 4.99 11.84 2.81
CA LEU A 270 4.38 11.47 4.08
C LEU A 270 5.13 12.08 5.27
N ALA A 271 6.46 12.04 5.27
CA ALA A 271 7.28 12.66 6.31
C ALA A 271 7.11 14.18 6.36
N ARG A 272 7.00 14.85 5.22
CA ARG A 272 6.67 16.29 5.14
C ARG A 272 5.31 16.59 5.74
N ALA A 273 4.30 15.76 5.46
CA ALA A 273 2.96 15.91 6.03
C ALA A 273 2.99 15.79 7.55
N TYR A 274 3.69 14.81 8.09
CA TYR A 274 3.87 14.69 9.54
C TYR A 274 4.60 15.92 10.12
N ASN A 275 5.62 16.44 9.44
CA ASN A 275 6.32 17.65 9.90
C ASN A 275 5.41 18.88 9.98
N THR A 276 4.40 18.94 9.12
CA THR A 276 3.40 20.03 9.15
C THR A 276 2.37 19.84 10.26
N VAL A 277 2.00 18.60 10.59
CA VAL A 277 0.89 18.28 11.50
C VAL A 277 1.34 18.15 12.96
N VAL A 278 2.59 17.70 13.18
CA VAL A 278 3.12 17.47 14.54
C VAL A 278 3.29 18.81 15.26
N PRO A 279 2.84 18.95 16.52
CA PRO A 279 3.11 20.12 17.32
C PRO A 279 4.62 20.39 17.43
N SER A 280 5.03 21.65 17.29
CA SER A 280 6.44 22.01 17.35
C SER A 280 7.07 21.63 18.68
N SER A 281 8.19 20.88 18.62
CA SER A 281 8.98 20.53 19.80
C SER A 281 9.88 21.68 20.29
N GLY A 282 10.00 22.76 19.49
CA GLY A 282 10.98 23.82 19.69
C GLY A 282 12.40 23.44 19.29
N LYS A 283 12.64 22.20 18.83
CA LYS A 283 13.94 21.72 18.34
C LYS A 283 13.81 21.36 16.86
N VAL A 284 14.46 22.14 16.03
CA VAL A 284 14.45 21.96 14.58
C VAL A 284 15.79 21.39 14.13
N LEU A 285 15.75 20.30 13.39
CA LEU A 285 16.90 19.68 12.74
C LEU A 285 17.28 20.45 11.45
N SER A 286 18.39 20.08 10.82
CA SER A 286 18.75 20.63 9.53
C SER A 286 17.61 20.45 8.50
N GLY A 287 17.43 21.42 7.60
CA GLY A 287 16.36 21.37 6.60
C GLY A 287 14.96 21.71 7.10
N GLY A 288 14.79 22.17 8.35
CA GLY A 288 13.48 22.60 8.86
C GLY A 288 12.59 21.48 9.37
N VAL A 289 13.14 20.32 9.69
CA VAL A 289 12.40 19.16 10.23
C VAL A 289 12.34 19.24 11.76
N ASP A 290 11.15 19.19 12.33
CA ASP A 290 10.98 19.08 13.78
C ASP A 290 11.55 17.74 14.29
N ALA A 291 12.21 17.77 15.45
CA ALA A 291 12.86 16.58 16.02
C ALA A 291 11.91 15.39 16.24
N ASN A 292 10.61 15.64 16.46
CA ASN A 292 9.60 14.62 16.68
C ASN A 292 8.86 14.21 15.39
N ALA A 293 9.01 14.96 14.30
CA ALA A 293 8.22 14.77 13.09
C ALA A 293 8.42 13.40 12.42
N LEU A 294 9.64 12.86 12.48
CA LEU A 294 9.98 11.60 11.79
C LEU A 294 9.67 10.34 12.61
N GLN A 295 9.26 10.46 13.88
CA GLN A 295 9.00 9.28 14.71
C GLN A 295 7.85 8.42 14.18
N ARG A 296 6.71 9.03 13.82
CA ARG A 296 5.55 8.31 13.29
C ARG A 296 5.80 7.70 11.91
N PRO A 297 6.32 8.42 10.91
CA PRO A 297 6.66 7.80 9.63
C PRO A 297 7.74 6.73 9.74
N LYS A 298 8.69 6.84 10.68
CA LYS A 298 9.63 5.75 10.98
C LYS A 298 8.94 4.52 11.56
N ARG A 299 7.94 4.70 12.43
CA ARG A 299 7.13 3.59 12.96
C ARG A 299 6.30 2.95 11.84
N PHE A 300 5.75 3.74 10.94
CA PHE A 300 5.05 3.25 9.76
C PHE A 300 5.96 2.33 8.93
N PHE A 301 7.10 2.83 8.49
CA PHE A 301 8.04 2.07 7.67
C PHE A 301 8.69 0.92 8.45
N GLY A 302 9.00 1.12 9.71
CA GLY A 302 9.58 0.13 10.62
C GLY A 302 8.62 -1.00 11.01
N ALA A 303 7.32 -0.87 10.73
CA ALA A 303 6.35 -1.93 10.96
C ALA A 303 6.56 -3.14 10.02
N ALA A 304 7.18 -2.94 8.86
CA ALA A 304 7.46 -4.02 7.91
C ALA A 304 8.35 -5.09 8.54
N ARG A 305 7.86 -6.33 8.55
CA ARG A 305 8.53 -7.51 9.11
C ARG A 305 7.91 -8.80 8.59
N ASN A 306 8.72 -9.84 8.54
CA ASN A 306 8.23 -11.21 8.43
C ASN A 306 7.90 -11.71 9.85
N ILE A 307 6.93 -12.61 9.98
CA ILE A 307 6.37 -13.03 11.28
C ILE A 307 6.52 -14.55 11.44
N GLU A 308 7.00 -14.98 12.61
CA GLU A 308 7.22 -16.40 12.93
C GLU A 308 5.88 -17.17 12.99
N GLU A 309 4.86 -16.55 13.55
CA GLU A 309 3.51 -17.13 13.69
C GLU A 309 2.74 -17.21 12.36
N GLY A 310 3.30 -16.65 11.31
CA GLY A 310 2.74 -16.62 9.95
C GLY A 310 2.27 -15.23 9.52
N GLY A 311 2.23 -15.04 8.20
CA GLY A 311 1.97 -13.74 7.59
C GLY A 311 3.20 -12.84 7.55
N SER A 312 3.07 -11.73 6.86
CA SER A 312 4.13 -10.72 6.76
C SER A 312 3.59 -9.35 6.40
N LEU A 313 4.33 -8.31 6.75
CA LEU A 313 4.11 -6.96 6.27
C LEU A 313 5.35 -6.49 5.50
N THR A 314 5.20 -6.31 4.21
CA THR A 314 6.22 -5.75 3.31
C THR A 314 5.88 -4.31 2.99
N ILE A 315 6.84 -3.39 3.08
CA ILE A 315 6.66 -2.00 2.68
C ILE A 315 7.76 -1.62 1.71
N LEU A 316 7.37 -1.28 0.48
CA LEU A 316 8.25 -0.71 -0.54
C LEU A 316 7.85 0.75 -0.72
N ALA A 317 8.70 1.66 -0.26
CA ALA A 317 8.41 3.09 -0.26
C ALA A 317 9.35 3.84 -1.20
N THR A 318 8.80 4.77 -1.98
CA THR A 318 9.64 5.67 -2.77
C THR A 318 10.20 6.78 -1.87
N ALA A 319 11.49 7.04 -2.00
CA ALA A 319 12.19 8.15 -1.36
C ALA A 319 12.71 9.11 -2.43
N LEU A 320 12.38 10.38 -2.30
CA LEU A 320 12.76 11.42 -3.27
C LEU A 320 14.11 12.01 -2.90
N ILE A 321 15.01 12.05 -3.87
CA ILE A 321 16.34 12.67 -3.76
C ILE A 321 16.54 13.69 -4.88
N GLU A 322 17.57 14.54 -4.78
CA GLU A 322 17.92 15.54 -5.81
C GLU A 322 16.76 16.51 -6.13
N THR A 323 15.90 16.77 -5.18
CA THR A 323 14.75 17.70 -5.32
C THR A 323 15.15 19.16 -5.12
N GLY A 324 16.39 19.41 -4.69
CA GLY A 324 16.87 20.73 -4.24
C GLY A 324 16.42 21.10 -2.82
N SER A 325 15.73 20.20 -2.12
CA SER A 325 15.26 20.41 -0.74
C SER A 325 16.16 19.71 0.27
N ARG A 326 16.78 20.47 1.17
CA ARG A 326 17.57 19.93 2.30
C ARG A 326 16.70 19.07 3.26
N MET A 327 15.41 19.34 3.31
CA MET A 327 14.46 18.52 4.06
C MET A 327 14.39 17.11 3.51
N ASP A 328 14.31 16.96 2.18
CA ASP A 328 14.21 15.65 1.54
C ASP A 328 15.50 14.84 1.70
N ASP A 329 16.65 15.50 1.62
CA ASP A 329 17.94 14.85 1.86
C ASP A 329 18.03 14.29 3.29
N LEU A 330 17.61 15.08 4.29
CA LEU A 330 17.56 14.61 5.67
C LEU A 330 16.56 13.45 5.84
N ILE A 331 15.37 13.56 5.26
CA ILE A 331 14.35 12.50 5.31
C ILE A 331 14.92 11.21 4.72
N TYR A 332 15.54 11.27 3.55
CA TYR A 332 16.16 10.10 2.94
C TYR A 332 17.22 9.46 3.84
N GLU A 333 18.17 10.22 4.37
CA GLU A 333 19.21 9.69 5.26
C GLU A 333 18.63 9.02 6.52
N GLU A 334 17.57 9.58 7.09
CA GLU A 334 16.89 9.01 8.26
C GLU A 334 16.16 7.69 7.96
N PHE A 335 15.59 7.53 6.76
CA PHE A 335 14.93 6.29 6.34
C PHE A 335 15.90 5.24 5.80
N LYS A 336 17.01 5.65 5.19
CA LYS A 336 18.09 4.76 4.74
C LYS A 336 18.60 3.86 5.88
N GLY A 337 18.74 4.44 7.08
CA GLY A 337 19.12 3.69 8.27
C GLY A 337 18.08 2.66 8.74
N THR A 338 16.80 2.88 8.42
CA THR A 338 15.68 2.01 8.82
C THR A 338 15.43 0.89 7.80
N GLY A 339 15.69 1.15 6.52
CA GLY A 339 15.50 0.19 5.44
C GLY A 339 16.53 -0.95 5.44
N ASN A 340 16.19 -2.05 4.79
CA ASN A 340 17.05 -3.21 4.58
C ASN A 340 17.16 -3.63 3.11
N MET A 341 16.65 -2.82 2.19
CA MET A 341 16.75 -3.00 0.75
C MET A 341 16.63 -1.64 0.06
N GLU A 342 17.42 -1.40 -0.96
CA GLU A 342 17.36 -0.18 -1.77
C GLU A 342 17.45 -0.51 -3.26
N VAL A 343 16.61 0.15 -4.05
CA VAL A 343 16.72 0.25 -5.51
C VAL A 343 16.89 1.72 -5.86
N HIS A 344 18.00 2.08 -6.45
CA HIS A 344 18.29 3.45 -6.86
C HIS A 344 17.96 3.67 -8.32
N LEU A 345 17.10 4.66 -8.60
CA LEU A 345 16.83 5.14 -9.95
C LEU A 345 17.75 6.31 -10.28
N GLU A 346 18.44 6.19 -11.41
CA GLU A 346 19.44 7.15 -11.86
C GLU A 346 18.90 8.02 -12.98
N ARG A 347 18.87 9.34 -12.76
CA ARG A 347 18.37 10.31 -13.73
C ARG A 347 19.15 10.30 -15.05
N ARG A 348 20.49 10.12 -15.00
CA ARG A 348 21.36 10.07 -16.18
C ARG A 348 20.99 8.93 -17.15
N LEU A 349 20.53 7.78 -16.60
CA LEU A 349 20.02 6.66 -17.40
C LEU A 349 18.71 7.05 -18.10
N ALA A 350 17.77 7.64 -17.36
CA ALA A 350 16.49 8.07 -17.90
C ALA A 350 16.63 9.15 -18.99
N GLU A 351 17.53 10.11 -18.82
CA GLU A 351 17.86 11.14 -19.82
C GLU A 351 18.40 10.54 -21.11
N ARG A 352 19.09 9.40 -21.02
CA ARG A 352 19.58 8.63 -22.18
C ARG A 352 18.61 7.57 -22.70
N ARG A 353 17.38 7.54 -22.16
CA ARG A 353 16.34 6.56 -22.53
C ARG A 353 16.74 5.11 -22.28
N VAL A 354 17.60 4.87 -21.31
CA VAL A 354 17.96 3.52 -20.83
C VAL A 354 17.01 3.13 -19.69
N TYR A 355 16.16 2.13 -19.92
CA TYR A 355 15.16 1.68 -18.98
C TYR A 355 15.24 0.16 -18.74
N PRO A 356 14.90 -0.31 -17.50
CA PRO A 356 14.63 0.50 -16.30
C PRO A 356 15.88 1.29 -15.88
N ALA A 357 15.69 2.52 -15.40
CA ALA A 357 16.79 3.42 -15.07
C ALA A 357 17.42 3.11 -13.70
N ILE A 358 17.78 1.85 -13.46
CA ILE A 358 18.30 1.34 -12.17
C ILE A 358 19.82 1.52 -12.13
N ASN A 359 20.32 2.14 -11.07
CA ASN A 359 21.74 2.12 -10.76
C ASN A 359 22.08 0.80 -10.04
N LEU A 360 22.70 -0.11 -10.78
CA LEU A 360 22.97 -1.48 -10.32
C LEU A 360 23.99 -1.52 -9.15
N ASN A 361 24.94 -0.59 -9.15
CA ASN A 361 26.01 -0.55 -8.14
C ASN A 361 25.56 0.04 -6.80
N LYS A 362 24.56 0.96 -6.83
CA LYS A 362 23.99 1.57 -5.61
C LYS A 362 22.86 0.74 -5.01
N SER A 363 22.30 -0.22 -5.77
CA SER A 363 21.15 -1.01 -5.37
C SER A 363 21.55 -2.31 -4.68
N GLY A 364 20.77 -2.78 -3.71
CA GLY A 364 21.05 -4.02 -3.01
C GLY A 364 20.09 -4.33 -1.85
N THR A 365 20.15 -5.55 -1.37
CA THR A 365 19.37 -6.05 -0.23
C THR A 365 20.29 -6.58 0.85
N ARG A 366 20.03 -6.19 2.10
CA ARG A 366 20.72 -6.77 3.26
C ARG A 366 20.23 -8.19 3.50
N ARG A 367 21.14 -9.09 3.85
CA ARG A 367 20.85 -10.51 4.11
C ARG A 367 20.20 -11.20 2.90
N GLU A 368 20.65 -10.84 1.68
CA GLU A 368 20.16 -11.45 0.43
C GLU A 368 20.36 -12.98 0.38
N GLU A 369 21.30 -13.50 1.16
CA GLU A 369 21.55 -14.94 1.29
C GLU A 369 20.36 -15.71 1.88
N LEU A 370 19.42 -15.03 2.55
CA LEU A 370 18.18 -15.63 3.05
C LEU A 370 17.10 -15.73 1.98
N LEU A 371 17.23 -14.98 0.88
CA LEU A 371 16.24 -14.86 -0.18
C LEU A 371 16.63 -15.59 -1.46
N VAL A 372 17.92 -15.67 -1.72
CA VAL A 372 18.47 -16.22 -2.97
C VAL A 372 19.11 -17.58 -2.72
N LYS A 373 18.85 -18.53 -3.61
CA LYS A 373 19.49 -19.86 -3.53
C LYS A 373 21.02 -19.73 -3.64
N PRO A 374 21.81 -20.51 -2.85
CA PRO A 374 23.27 -20.39 -2.82
C PRO A 374 23.95 -20.45 -4.20
N GLU A 375 23.43 -21.29 -5.09
CA GLU A 375 23.94 -21.46 -6.47
C GLU A 375 23.80 -20.17 -7.31
N ASN A 376 22.69 -19.47 -7.15
CA ASN A 376 22.43 -18.21 -7.85
C ASN A 376 23.16 -17.05 -7.17
N LEU A 377 23.28 -17.07 -5.86
CA LEU A 377 23.97 -16.03 -5.10
C LEU A 377 25.44 -15.89 -5.53
N GLN A 378 26.15 -17.00 -5.72
CA GLN A 378 27.53 -17.00 -6.24
C GLN A 378 27.60 -16.34 -7.62
N LYS A 379 26.66 -16.63 -8.52
CA LYS A 379 26.60 -16.06 -9.85
C LYS A 379 26.31 -14.55 -9.80
N ILE A 380 25.42 -14.13 -8.92
CA ILE A 380 25.12 -12.71 -8.68
C ILE A 380 26.35 -11.96 -8.17
N TRP A 381 27.13 -12.55 -7.28
CA TRP A 381 28.35 -11.92 -6.78
C TRP A 381 29.41 -11.77 -7.88
N VAL A 382 29.56 -12.77 -8.77
CA VAL A 382 30.43 -12.64 -9.94
C VAL A 382 29.94 -11.54 -10.87
N LEU A 383 28.63 -11.49 -11.12
CA LEU A 383 28.02 -10.44 -11.92
C LEU A 383 28.26 -9.04 -11.33
N ARG A 384 28.08 -8.87 -10.02
CA ARG A 384 28.32 -7.58 -9.35
C ARG A 384 29.78 -7.14 -9.44
N LYS A 385 30.74 -8.07 -9.36
CA LYS A 385 32.15 -7.72 -9.58
C LYS A 385 32.40 -7.20 -11.00
N LEU A 386 31.80 -7.85 -11.99
CA LEU A 386 31.90 -7.39 -13.37
C LEU A 386 31.30 -6.01 -13.58
N LEU A 387 30.13 -5.75 -12.98
CA LEU A 387 29.42 -4.48 -13.11
C LEU A 387 30.10 -3.34 -12.35
N ALA A 388 30.84 -3.65 -11.27
CA ALA A 388 31.51 -2.64 -10.43
C ALA A 388 32.60 -1.86 -11.20
N ASP A 389 33.20 -2.46 -12.21
CA ASP A 389 34.24 -1.84 -13.04
C ASP A 389 33.64 -0.99 -14.20
N MET A 390 32.32 -1.02 -14.38
CA MET A 390 31.60 -0.29 -15.42
C MET A 390 30.93 0.98 -14.85
N ASP A 391 30.80 2.02 -15.69
CA ASP A 391 29.93 3.13 -15.30
C ASP A 391 28.46 2.70 -15.31
N GLU A 392 27.58 3.51 -14.69
CA GLU A 392 26.16 3.17 -14.53
C GLU A 392 25.42 2.94 -15.86
N ILE A 393 25.86 3.60 -16.95
CA ILE A 393 25.24 3.48 -18.28
C ILE A 393 25.71 2.22 -18.98
N GLU A 394 27.02 1.96 -18.94
CA GLU A 394 27.62 0.74 -19.49
C GLU A 394 27.09 -0.50 -18.79
N ALA A 395 27.04 -0.49 -17.45
CA ALA A 395 26.51 -1.58 -16.65
C ALA A 395 25.06 -1.90 -17.00
N MET A 396 24.22 -0.87 -17.12
CA MET A 396 22.79 -1.05 -17.42
C MET A 396 22.55 -1.53 -18.85
N ASN A 397 23.24 -0.97 -19.83
CA ASN A 397 23.18 -1.44 -21.23
C ASN A 397 23.63 -2.89 -21.34
N PHE A 398 24.74 -3.26 -20.71
CA PHE A 398 25.25 -4.64 -20.68
C PHE A 398 24.19 -5.62 -20.15
N ILE A 399 23.56 -5.31 -19.02
CA ILE A 399 22.52 -6.17 -18.44
C ILE A 399 21.30 -6.27 -19.33
N VAL A 400 20.77 -5.14 -19.83
CA VAL A 400 19.59 -5.12 -20.70
C VAL A 400 19.80 -5.94 -21.95
N ASP A 401 20.95 -5.80 -22.63
CA ASP A 401 21.25 -6.52 -23.85
C ASP A 401 21.32 -8.05 -23.60
N LYS A 402 21.94 -8.46 -22.50
CA LYS A 402 22.02 -9.88 -22.11
C LYS A 402 20.66 -10.44 -21.71
N LEU A 403 19.84 -9.67 -20.98
CA LEU A 403 18.49 -10.11 -20.57
C LEU A 403 17.54 -10.20 -21.76
N LYS A 404 17.62 -9.30 -22.73
CA LYS A 404 16.82 -9.36 -23.97
C LYS A 404 17.07 -10.62 -24.78
N SER A 405 18.30 -11.18 -24.71
CA SER A 405 18.68 -12.42 -25.41
C SER A 405 18.25 -13.70 -24.67
N THR A 406 17.67 -13.60 -23.48
CA THR A 406 17.30 -14.73 -22.61
C THR A 406 15.84 -14.62 -22.14
N LYS A 407 15.19 -15.77 -21.94
CA LYS A 407 13.77 -15.80 -21.53
C LYS A 407 13.56 -15.49 -20.05
N ASN A 408 14.49 -15.96 -19.20
CA ASN A 408 14.41 -15.84 -17.75
C ASN A 408 15.81 -15.73 -17.13
N ASN A 409 15.86 -15.47 -15.82
CA ASN A 409 17.11 -15.31 -15.08
C ASN A 409 17.91 -16.62 -15.00
N SER A 410 17.25 -17.77 -14.97
CA SER A 410 17.96 -19.08 -15.00
C SER A 410 18.75 -19.26 -16.30
N GLU A 411 18.15 -18.98 -17.44
CA GLU A 411 18.82 -19.02 -18.75
C GLU A 411 19.94 -18.00 -18.85
N PHE A 412 19.76 -16.79 -18.31
CA PHE A 412 20.81 -15.79 -18.22
C PHE A 412 22.01 -16.28 -17.42
N PHE A 413 21.80 -16.91 -16.25
CA PHE A 413 22.88 -17.47 -15.45
C PHE A 413 23.58 -18.67 -16.11
N GLU A 414 22.85 -19.45 -16.91
CA GLU A 414 23.47 -20.53 -17.72
C GLU A 414 24.36 -19.97 -18.83
N LEU A 415 23.90 -18.90 -19.47
CA LEU A 415 24.66 -18.23 -20.53
C LEU A 415 25.96 -17.63 -19.99
N MET A 416 25.92 -17.01 -18.81
CA MET A 416 27.11 -16.52 -18.12
C MET A 416 28.13 -17.65 -17.85
N ARG A 417 27.67 -18.84 -17.50
CA ARG A 417 28.55 -20.00 -17.21
C ARG A 417 29.27 -20.51 -18.47
N ARG A 418 28.63 -20.37 -19.66
CA ARG A 418 29.17 -20.86 -20.94
C ARG A 418 30.10 -19.86 -21.63
N GLY A 419 30.03 -18.61 -21.27
CA GLY A 419 30.78 -17.52 -21.91
C GLY A 419 31.91 -16.93 -21.04
N GLY A 420 32.16 -17.55 -19.86
CA GLY A 420 33.26 -17.21 -18.95
C GLY A 420 34.41 -18.20 -19.09
#